data_ddfb83b6aeee84d5d22703dadaab1660
#
_entry.id   ddfb83b6aeee84d5d22703dadaab1660
#
_cell.length_a   1.000
_cell.length_b   1.000
_cell.length_c   1.000
_cell.angle_alpha   90.00
_cell.angle_beta   90.00
_cell.angle_gamma   90.00
#
_symmetry.space_group_name_H-M   'P 1'
#
loop_
_entity.id
_entity.type
_entity.pdbx_description
1 polymer ?
#
loop_
_entity_poly.entity_id
_entity_poly.type
_entity_poly.pdbx_seq_one_letter_code
_entity_poly.pdbx_strand_id
1 'polypeptide(L)'
;SVLLPLAKGCQDVSALNDWVQAAARENRELTAFGAVHPFMDGLEQELDRLEAWGVRGVKMMPLLQQVYPDDPQCFRLCQMLVDRDMILIAHAGRDPLDRPEVYGTPERFASLAASFPDLKLVLAHLGGLRMWDAVRRHLLPAGKNVFFDTAYVSFYIEREEMKELIAHMGPERVIFGSDYPWEMPGRAAEIIRDLGLSRAEEDAIFFKNAAELLGQPL
;
A
#
# COMPACT_ATOMS: atom_id res chain seq x y z
N SER A 1 3.31 13.15 -5.91
CA SER A 1 3.11 12.33 -4.69
C SER A 1 1.72 11.72 -4.67
N VAL A 2 1.56 10.55 -4.00
CA VAL A 2 0.24 9.90 -3.82
C VAL A 2 -0.31 10.26 -2.44
N LEU A 3 -1.56 10.75 -2.40
CA LEU A 3 -2.31 10.98 -1.17
C LEU A 3 -3.09 9.70 -0.80
N LEU A 4 -2.89 9.22 0.41
CA LEU A 4 -3.50 8.00 0.93
C LEU A 4 -4.44 8.34 2.10
N PRO A 5 -5.74 8.55 1.87
CA PRO A 5 -6.68 8.88 2.94
C PRO A 5 -6.95 7.67 3.83
N LEU A 6 -7.08 7.91 5.14
CA LEU A 6 -7.31 6.87 6.15
C LEU A 6 -8.72 6.99 6.73
N ALA A 7 -9.66 6.19 6.24
CA ALA A 7 -10.98 6.08 6.85
C ALA A 7 -10.92 5.14 8.07
N LYS A 8 -11.36 5.63 9.21
CA LYS A 8 -11.50 4.82 10.42
C LYS A 8 -12.86 4.11 10.46
N GLY A 9 -13.91 4.80 10.11
CA GLY A 9 -15.29 4.30 10.11
C GLY A 9 -15.96 4.39 8.74
N CYS A 10 -17.02 3.62 8.55
CA CYS A 10 -17.76 3.57 7.29
C CYS A 10 -18.36 4.93 6.90
N GLN A 11 -18.82 5.71 7.89
CA GLN A 11 -19.54 6.98 7.71
C GLN A 11 -18.64 8.12 7.18
N ASP A 12 -17.32 7.99 7.33
CA ASP A 12 -16.38 9.08 6.99
C ASP A 12 -15.84 8.96 5.56
N VAL A 13 -16.03 7.80 4.92
CA VAL A 13 -15.39 7.45 3.65
C VAL A 13 -15.67 8.44 2.54
N SER A 14 -16.95 8.70 2.24
CA SER A 14 -17.33 9.54 1.10
C SER A 14 -16.89 11.01 1.27
N ALA A 15 -17.05 11.56 2.47
CA ALA A 15 -16.61 12.93 2.77
C ALA A 15 -15.08 13.07 2.69
N LEU A 16 -14.35 12.05 3.15
CA LEU A 16 -12.89 12.02 3.06
C LEU A 16 -12.43 11.91 1.60
N ASN A 17 -13.11 11.12 0.77
CA ASN A 17 -12.83 11.02 -0.66
C ASN A 17 -13.10 12.33 -1.38
N ASP A 18 -14.19 13.04 -1.06
CA ASP A 18 -14.46 14.37 -1.61
C ASP A 18 -13.34 15.35 -1.28
N TRP A 19 -12.89 15.37 -0.03
CA TRP A 19 -11.83 16.26 0.42
C TRP A 19 -10.49 15.98 -0.27
N VAL A 20 -10.06 14.71 -0.33
CA VAL A 20 -8.76 14.36 -0.92
C VAL A 20 -8.74 14.60 -2.43
N GLN A 21 -9.88 14.39 -3.11
CA GLN A 21 -10.01 14.70 -4.53
C GLN A 21 -9.97 16.20 -4.80
N ALA A 22 -10.61 17.01 -3.96
CA ALA A 22 -10.52 18.47 -4.06
C ALA A 22 -9.07 18.93 -3.91
N ALA A 23 -8.34 18.43 -2.91
CA ALA A 23 -6.94 18.77 -2.69
C ALA A 23 -6.04 18.40 -3.89
N ALA A 24 -6.27 17.24 -4.51
CA ALA A 24 -5.49 16.80 -5.67
C ALA A 24 -5.81 17.63 -6.93
N ARG A 25 -7.07 18.07 -7.11
CA ARG A 25 -7.42 18.97 -8.23
C ARG A 25 -6.76 20.33 -8.15
N GLU A 26 -6.56 20.84 -6.96
CA GLU A 26 -5.87 22.12 -6.71
C GLU A 26 -4.34 21.99 -6.87
N ASN A 27 -3.80 20.78 -6.76
CA ASN A 27 -2.35 20.52 -6.76
C ASN A 27 -1.99 19.41 -7.74
N ARG A 28 -1.55 19.78 -8.94
CA ARG A 28 -1.22 18.85 -10.04
C ARG A 28 -0.12 17.82 -9.71
N GLU A 29 0.68 18.08 -8.67
CA GLU A 29 1.75 17.18 -8.22
C GLU A 29 1.21 16.06 -7.31
N LEU A 30 -0.07 16.10 -6.97
CA LEU A 30 -0.73 15.14 -6.10
C LEU A 30 -1.63 14.21 -6.92
N THR A 31 -1.50 12.92 -6.67
CA THR A 31 -2.41 11.88 -7.15
C THR A 31 -3.22 11.39 -5.96
N ALA A 32 -4.53 11.53 -6.03
CA ALA A 32 -5.40 11.05 -4.95
C ALA A 32 -5.73 9.57 -5.13
N PHE A 33 -5.57 8.80 -4.06
CA PHE A 33 -6.24 7.51 -3.90
C PHE A 33 -7.52 7.69 -3.09
N GLY A 34 -8.41 6.69 -3.14
CA GLY A 34 -9.62 6.69 -2.35
C GLY A 34 -9.42 6.02 -0.98
N ALA A 35 -10.23 6.42 -0.01
CA ALA A 35 -10.48 5.62 1.18
C ALA A 35 -11.60 4.62 0.90
N VAL A 36 -11.56 3.46 1.56
CA VAL A 36 -12.65 2.49 1.56
C VAL A 36 -12.76 1.84 2.94
N HIS A 37 -13.94 1.31 3.23
CA HIS A 37 -14.15 0.41 4.36
C HIS A 37 -14.90 -0.82 3.87
N PRO A 38 -14.39 -2.07 4.06
CA PRO A 38 -15.01 -3.26 3.48
C PRO A 38 -16.47 -3.50 3.93
N PHE A 39 -16.83 -3.00 5.10
CA PHE A 39 -18.18 -3.14 5.68
C PHE A 39 -19.10 -1.93 5.46
N MET A 40 -18.69 -0.95 4.63
CA MET A 40 -19.54 0.21 4.38
C MET A 40 -20.73 -0.13 3.48
N ASP A 41 -21.86 0.47 3.77
CA ASP A 41 -22.99 0.48 2.85
C ASP A 41 -22.66 1.30 1.61
N GLY A 42 -23.10 0.85 0.43
CA GLY A 42 -22.83 1.56 -0.81
C GLY A 42 -21.36 1.49 -1.28
N LEU A 43 -20.60 0.47 -0.88
CA LEU A 43 -19.20 0.29 -1.28
C LEU A 43 -19.03 0.31 -2.81
N GLU A 44 -19.89 -0.38 -3.54
CA GLU A 44 -19.84 -0.45 -5.00
C GLU A 44 -20.06 0.92 -5.63
N GLN A 45 -21.07 1.66 -5.17
CA GLN A 45 -21.36 3.03 -5.62
C GLN A 45 -20.20 4.00 -5.32
N GLU A 46 -19.54 3.83 -4.20
CA GLU A 46 -18.36 4.63 -3.86
C GLU A 46 -17.18 4.31 -4.79
N LEU A 47 -16.94 3.04 -5.10
CA LEU A 47 -15.91 2.64 -6.06
C LEU A 47 -16.21 3.16 -7.47
N ASP A 48 -17.47 3.10 -7.93
CA ASP A 48 -17.90 3.66 -9.21
C ASP A 48 -17.65 5.18 -9.26
N ARG A 49 -17.89 5.88 -8.16
CA ARG A 49 -17.62 7.32 -8.04
C ARG A 49 -16.12 7.63 -8.12
N LEU A 50 -15.29 6.85 -7.44
CA LEU A 50 -13.83 6.97 -7.51
C LEU A 50 -13.31 6.67 -8.92
N GLU A 51 -13.82 5.64 -9.57
CA GLU A 51 -13.47 5.29 -10.96
C GLU A 51 -13.83 6.41 -11.92
N ALA A 52 -15.04 6.97 -11.80
CA ALA A 52 -15.48 8.12 -12.60
C ALA A 52 -14.61 9.37 -12.45
N TRP A 53 -13.93 9.52 -11.31
CA TRP A 53 -12.94 10.56 -11.06
C TRP A 53 -11.53 10.22 -11.57
N GLY A 54 -11.32 9.02 -12.11
CA GLY A 54 -10.02 8.55 -12.58
C GLY A 54 -9.08 8.10 -11.46
N VAL A 55 -9.61 7.81 -10.28
CA VAL A 55 -8.83 7.29 -9.14
C VAL A 55 -8.33 5.88 -9.46
N ARG A 56 -7.04 5.66 -9.32
CA ARG A 56 -6.39 4.40 -9.71
C ARG A 56 -6.26 3.38 -8.58
N GLY A 57 -6.62 3.74 -7.36
CA GLY A 57 -6.51 2.82 -6.23
C GLY A 57 -7.10 3.34 -4.94
N VAL A 58 -7.13 2.48 -3.95
CA VAL A 58 -7.71 2.75 -2.63
C VAL A 58 -6.77 2.35 -1.51
N LYS A 59 -6.90 3.02 -0.36
CA LYS A 59 -6.15 2.71 0.87
C LYS A 59 -7.04 1.97 1.87
N MET A 60 -6.51 0.86 2.39
CA MET A 60 -7.07 0.12 3.52
C MET A 60 -6.10 0.18 4.71
N MET A 61 -6.64 0.38 5.90
CA MET A 61 -5.88 0.39 7.16
C MET A 61 -6.49 -0.62 8.13
N PRO A 62 -6.13 -1.92 8.03
CA PRO A 62 -6.75 -3.00 8.79
C PRO A 62 -6.89 -2.73 10.28
N LEU A 63 -5.85 -2.14 10.90
CA LEU A 63 -5.86 -1.83 12.32
C LEU A 63 -6.92 -0.80 12.72
N LEU A 64 -7.02 0.31 11.98
CA LEU A 64 -7.99 1.37 12.30
C LEU A 64 -9.41 0.92 11.99
N GLN A 65 -9.58 0.13 10.96
CA GLN A 65 -10.86 -0.39 10.49
C GLN A 65 -11.32 -1.65 11.22
N GLN A 66 -10.41 -2.26 12.00
CA GLN A 66 -10.63 -3.52 12.72
C GLN A 66 -11.13 -4.64 11.79
N VAL A 67 -10.47 -4.79 10.63
CA VAL A 67 -10.79 -5.79 9.61
C VAL A 67 -9.60 -6.70 9.35
N TYR A 68 -9.86 -7.97 9.11
CA TYR A 68 -8.84 -8.89 8.65
C TYR A 68 -8.83 -8.93 7.12
N PRO A 69 -7.64 -8.89 6.47
CA PRO A 69 -7.55 -8.94 5.00
C PRO A 69 -8.20 -10.18 4.37
N ASP A 70 -8.28 -11.29 5.10
CA ASP A 70 -8.89 -12.56 4.70
C ASP A 70 -10.38 -12.70 5.10
N ASP A 71 -11.02 -11.63 5.57
CA ASP A 71 -12.46 -11.60 5.80
C ASP A 71 -13.23 -11.63 4.47
N PRO A 72 -14.43 -12.29 4.42
CA PRO A 72 -15.25 -12.33 3.21
C PRO A 72 -15.58 -10.96 2.62
N GLN A 73 -15.74 -9.92 3.45
CA GLN A 73 -16.02 -8.57 2.99
C GLN A 73 -14.78 -7.91 2.33
N CYS A 74 -13.59 -8.24 2.80
CA CYS A 74 -12.34 -7.83 2.14
C CYS A 74 -12.18 -8.55 0.79
N PHE A 75 -12.56 -9.82 0.69
CA PHE A 75 -12.59 -10.57 -0.57
C PHE A 75 -13.55 -9.95 -1.58
N ARG A 76 -14.75 -9.55 -1.11
CA ARG A 76 -15.72 -8.83 -1.96
C ARG A 76 -15.13 -7.51 -2.47
N LEU A 77 -14.51 -6.71 -1.60
CA LEU A 77 -13.80 -5.49 -2.00
C LEU A 77 -12.73 -5.80 -3.04
N CYS A 78 -11.88 -6.81 -2.81
CA CYS A 78 -10.81 -7.17 -3.73
C CYS A 78 -11.33 -7.56 -5.12
N GLN A 79 -12.42 -8.32 -5.21
CA GLN A 79 -13.05 -8.63 -6.49
C GLN A 79 -13.51 -7.37 -7.22
N MET A 80 -14.16 -6.44 -6.50
CA MET A 80 -14.60 -5.17 -7.09
C MET A 80 -13.42 -4.31 -7.59
N LEU A 81 -12.26 -4.37 -6.91
CA LEU A 81 -11.04 -3.66 -7.33
C LEU A 81 -10.42 -4.32 -8.57
N VAL A 82 -10.39 -5.66 -8.64
CA VAL A 82 -9.94 -6.39 -9.83
C VAL A 82 -10.79 -6.02 -11.04
N ASP A 83 -12.12 -6.04 -10.89
CA ASP A 83 -13.07 -5.72 -11.97
C ASP A 83 -12.89 -4.28 -12.52
N ARG A 84 -12.31 -3.36 -11.74
CA ARG A 84 -12.05 -1.95 -12.09
C ARG A 84 -10.58 -1.65 -12.37
N ASP A 85 -9.71 -2.64 -12.42
CA ASP A 85 -8.25 -2.48 -12.54
C ASP A 85 -7.64 -1.50 -11.51
N MET A 86 -8.21 -1.48 -10.29
CA MET A 86 -7.78 -0.61 -9.19
C MET A 86 -6.73 -1.26 -8.32
N ILE A 87 -5.82 -0.44 -7.78
CA ILE A 87 -4.77 -0.84 -6.85
C ILE A 87 -5.33 -0.85 -5.42
N LEU A 88 -5.01 -1.88 -4.64
CA LEU A 88 -5.19 -1.87 -3.20
C LEU A 88 -3.86 -1.56 -2.51
N ILE A 89 -3.77 -0.44 -1.77
CA ILE A 89 -2.66 -0.19 -0.84
C ILE A 89 -3.16 -0.49 0.58
N ALA A 90 -2.48 -1.39 1.28
CA ALA A 90 -2.84 -1.75 2.64
C ALA A 90 -1.68 -1.55 3.63
N HIS A 91 -1.98 -1.04 4.82
CA HIS A 91 -1.05 -1.14 5.93
C HIS A 91 -0.84 -2.61 6.30
N ALA A 92 0.42 -3.02 6.44
CA ALA A 92 0.78 -4.39 6.76
C ALA A 92 1.72 -4.44 7.99
N GLY A 93 1.51 -5.44 8.83
CA GLY A 93 2.31 -5.66 10.03
C GLY A 93 1.78 -4.96 11.27
N ARG A 94 2.69 -4.70 12.20
CA ARG A 94 2.41 -4.06 13.49
C ARG A 94 2.24 -2.56 13.33
N ASP A 95 1.54 -1.96 14.27
CA ASP A 95 1.51 -0.50 14.45
C ASP A 95 2.73 -0.07 15.31
N PRO A 96 3.26 1.16 15.14
CA PRO A 96 4.26 1.73 16.06
C PRO A 96 3.85 1.72 17.52
N LEU A 97 2.56 1.90 17.78
CA LEU A 97 1.99 1.69 19.11
C LEU A 97 1.77 0.19 19.29
N ASP A 98 2.44 -0.40 20.27
CA ASP A 98 2.32 -1.84 20.58
C ASP A 98 0.87 -2.18 20.96
N ARG A 99 0.10 -2.61 19.96
CA ARG A 99 -1.25 -3.11 20.15
C ARG A 99 -1.25 -4.63 20.20
N PRO A 100 -2.10 -5.24 21.04
CA PRO A 100 -2.12 -6.69 21.19
C PRO A 100 -2.57 -7.40 19.90
N GLU A 101 -3.48 -6.80 19.14
CA GLU A 101 -4.00 -7.37 17.91
C GLU A 101 -3.31 -6.81 16.66
N VAL A 102 -2.88 -7.69 15.78
CA VAL A 102 -2.32 -7.36 14.46
C VAL A 102 -3.27 -7.87 13.38
N TYR A 103 -4.08 -6.98 12.83
CA TYR A 103 -5.07 -7.35 11.82
C TYR A 103 -4.43 -7.70 10.47
N GLY A 104 -3.50 -6.88 10.00
CA GLY A 104 -2.86 -7.03 8.68
C GLY A 104 -1.57 -7.83 8.74
N THR A 105 -1.59 -9.11 9.15
CA THR A 105 -0.38 -9.93 9.17
C THR A 105 0.04 -10.37 7.77
N PRO A 106 1.36 -10.64 7.54
CA PRO A 106 1.84 -11.16 6.26
C PRO A 106 1.15 -12.45 5.81
N GLU A 107 0.80 -13.35 6.72
CA GLU A 107 0.09 -14.59 6.42
C GLU A 107 -1.29 -14.33 5.80
N ARG A 108 -2.06 -13.40 6.39
CA ARG A 108 -3.39 -13.02 5.91
C ARG A 108 -3.33 -12.37 4.54
N PHE A 109 -2.35 -11.49 4.31
CA PHE A 109 -2.12 -10.90 3.00
C PHE A 109 -1.63 -11.90 1.96
N ALA A 110 -0.86 -12.90 2.34
CA ALA A 110 -0.47 -13.99 1.44
C ALA A 110 -1.70 -14.80 0.99
N SER A 111 -2.62 -15.09 1.92
CA SER A 111 -3.91 -15.74 1.61
C SER A 111 -4.75 -14.90 0.64
N LEU A 112 -4.86 -13.59 0.90
CA LEU A 112 -5.57 -12.66 0.02
C LEU A 112 -4.92 -12.61 -1.38
N ALA A 113 -3.61 -12.45 -1.47
CA ALA A 113 -2.89 -12.38 -2.74
C ALA A 113 -3.03 -13.66 -3.58
N ALA A 114 -3.04 -14.83 -2.92
CA ALA A 114 -3.27 -16.11 -3.57
C ALA A 114 -4.70 -16.26 -4.11
N SER A 115 -5.68 -15.67 -3.42
CA SER A 115 -7.09 -15.70 -3.81
C SER A 115 -7.40 -14.73 -4.97
N PHE A 116 -6.60 -13.68 -5.16
CA PHE A 116 -6.79 -12.65 -6.17
C PHE A 116 -5.49 -12.38 -6.94
N PRO A 117 -5.06 -13.29 -7.83
CA PRO A 117 -3.78 -13.16 -8.55
C PRO A 117 -3.72 -11.96 -9.51
N ASP A 118 -4.87 -11.42 -9.90
CA ASP A 118 -4.98 -10.23 -10.76
C ASP A 118 -5.09 -8.91 -9.98
N LEU A 119 -5.19 -8.96 -8.65
CA LEU A 119 -5.21 -7.77 -7.81
C LEU A 119 -3.84 -7.11 -7.75
N LYS A 120 -3.74 -5.84 -8.08
CA LYS A 120 -2.54 -5.02 -7.84
C LYS A 120 -2.49 -4.67 -6.35
N LEU A 121 -1.74 -5.45 -5.57
CA LEU A 121 -1.67 -5.30 -4.12
C LEU A 121 -0.35 -4.66 -3.69
N VAL A 122 -0.41 -3.49 -3.07
CA VAL A 122 0.74 -2.83 -2.45
C VAL A 122 0.65 -2.97 -0.93
N LEU A 123 1.63 -3.61 -0.34
CA LEU A 123 1.73 -3.80 1.10
C LEU A 123 2.75 -2.81 1.69
N ALA A 124 2.26 -1.91 2.52
CA ALA A 124 3.10 -0.90 3.15
C ALA A 124 4.16 -1.52 4.07
N HIS A 125 5.22 -0.73 4.31
CA HIS A 125 6.27 -1.06 5.29
C HIS A 125 7.02 -2.35 4.98
N LEU A 126 7.43 -2.51 3.70
CA LEU A 126 8.05 -3.73 3.19
C LEU A 126 7.23 -4.99 3.52
N GLY A 127 5.90 -4.88 3.34
CA GLY A 127 4.97 -6.00 3.48
C GLY A 127 4.60 -6.37 4.92
N GLY A 128 5.16 -5.73 5.94
CA GLY A 128 4.82 -6.05 7.32
C GLY A 128 5.72 -5.39 8.35
N LEU A 129 5.37 -4.17 8.80
CA LEU A 129 6.14 -3.44 9.81
C LEU A 129 6.45 -4.34 11.02
N ARG A 130 7.75 -4.48 11.35
CA ARG A 130 8.25 -5.29 12.48
C ARG A 130 7.83 -6.78 12.42
N MET A 131 7.56 -7.32 11.20
CA MET A 131 7.19 -8.72 10.95
C MET A 131 7.92 -9.31 9.73
N TRP A 132 9.13 -8.83 9.38
CA TRP A 132 9.81 -9.19 8.13
C TRP A 132 10.20 -10.66 8.03
N ASP A 133 10.36 -11.39 9.15
CA ASP A 133 10.51 -12.85 9.11
C ASP A 133 9.24 -13.55 8.61
N ALA A 134 8.06 -13.03 8.94
CA ALA A 134 6.80 -13.53 8.40
C ALA A 134 6.63 -13.12 6.93
N VAL A 135 7.08 -11.93 6.54
CA VAL A 135 7.15 -11.50 5.13
C VAL A 135 7.99 -12.47 4.31
N ARG A 136 9.22 -12.80 4.77
CA ARG A 136 10.10 -13.76 4.09
C ARG A 136 9.44 -15.13 3.90
N ARG A 137 8.71 -15.61 4.91
CA ARG A 137 8.08 -16.94 4.89
C ARG A 137 6.82 -17.00 4.04
N HIS A 138 6.00 -15.95 4.04
CA HIS A 138 4.65 -16.02 3.50
C HIS A 138 4.43 -15.16 2.26
N LEU A 139 5.01 -13.95 2.20
CA LEU A 139 4.78 -13.01 1.11
C LEU A 139 5.78 -13.11 -0.04
N LEU A 140 7.05 -13.45 0.24
CA LEU A 140 8.03 -13.60 -0.86
C LEU A 140 7.67 -14.73 -1.82
N PRO A 141 7.11 -15.87 -1.36
CA PRO A 141 6.58 -16.90 -2.26
C PRO A 141 5.27 -16.53 -2.93
N ALA A 142 4.57 -15.47 -2.44
CA ALA A 142 3.31 -15.03 -3.03
C ALA A 142 3.50 -14.50 -4.46
N GLY A 143 2.40 -14.35 -5.19
CA GLY A 143 2.40 -14.01 -6.61
C GLY A 143 3.09 -12.68 -6.96
N LYS A 144 3.33 -12.48 -8.25
CA LYS A 144 3.97 -11.26 -8.78
C LYS A 144 3.09 -10.01 -8.66
N ASN A 145 1.84 -10.18 -8.29
CA ASN A 145 0.85 -9.13 -8.07
C ASN A 145 1.03 -8.38 -6.73
N VAL A 146 2.00 -8.81 -5.89
CA VAL A 146 2.31 -8.17 -4.60
C VAL A 146 3.50 -7.24 -4.75
N PHE A 147 3.28 -5.97 -4.46
CA PHE A 147 4.27 -4.90 -4.37
C PHE A 147 4.46 -4.48 -2.92
N PHE A 148 5.58 -3.82 -2.63
CA PHE A 148 5.96 -3.40 -1.29
C PHE A 148 6.38 -1.94 -1.30
N ASP A 149 6.03 -1.15 -0.29
CA ASP A 149 6.58 0.19 -0.16
C ASP A 149 7.64 0.29 0.93
N THR A 150 8.46 1.35 0.86
CA THR A 150 9.55 1.61 1.80
C THR A 150 9.15 2.53 2.95
N ALA A 151 7.85 2.82 3.09
CA ALA A 151 7.34 3.82 4.02
C ALA A 151 7.66 3.47 5.48
N TYR A 152 8.21 4.43 6.23
CA TYR A 152 8.38 4.40 7.69
C TYR A 152 9.13 3.17 8.26
N VAL A 153 9.93 2.47 7.46
CA VAL A 153 10.65 1.27 7.92
C VAL A 153 11.99 1.59 8.58
N SER A 154 12.57 2.73 8.26
CA SER A 154 13.91 3.13 8.66
C SER A 154 14.17 3.19 10.18
N PHE A 155 13.12 3.29 10.97
CA PHE A 155 13.19 3.32 12.43
C PHE A 155 13.25 1.93 13.08
N TYR A 156 13.02 0.86 12.30
CA TYR A 156 12.76 -0.47 12.83
C TYR A 156 13.57 -1.59 12.15
N ILE A 157 14.26 -1.29 11.05
CA ILE A 157 15.07 -2.27 10.31
C ILE A 157 16.49 -1.72 10.11
N GLU A 158 17.48 -2.56 10.28
CA GLU A 158 18.86 -2.22 9.95
C GLU A 158 19.08 -2.16 8.44
N ARG A 159 20.01 -1.31 7.97
CA ARG A 159 20.23 -1.05 6.54
C ARG A 159 20.57 -2.32 5.75
N GLU A 160 21.42 -3.16 6.30
CA GLU A 160 21.83 -4.42 5.65
C GLU A 160 20.63 -5.36 5.50
N GLU A 161 19.81 -5.49 6.55
CA GLU A 161 18.60 -6.28 6.51
C GLU A 161 17.58 -5.72 5.51
N MET A 162 17.42 -4.40 5.44
CA MET A 162 16.56 -3.73 4.47
C MET A 162 17.01 -4.02 3.05
N LYS A 163 18.32 -3.91 2.78
CA LYS A 163 18.91 -4.22 1.47
C LYS A 163 18.69 -5.66 1.07
N GLU A 164 18.95 -6.60 1.97
CA GLU A 164 18.71 -8.03 1.73
C GLU A 164 17.23 -8.31 1.44
N LEU A 165 16.33 -7.69 2.21
CA LEU A 165 14.89 -7.87 2.03
C LEU A 165 14.42 -7.34 0.67
N ILE A 166 14.88 -6.16 0.25
CA ILE A 166 14.60 -5.59 -1.07
C ILE A 166 15.12 -6.51 -2.19
N ALA A 167 16.34 -7.04 -2.04
CA ALA A 167 16.90 -7.98 -3.01
C ALA A 167 16.06 -9.27 -3.13
N HIS A 168 15.55 -9.79 -2.02
CA HIS A 168 14.68 -10.98 -2.02
C HIS A 168 13.27 -10.70 -2.57
N MET A 169 12.74 -9.47 -2.36
CA MET A 169 11.47 -9.05 -2.95
C MET A 169 11.55 -8.92 -4.47
N GLY A 170 12.73 -8.55 -4.99
CA GLY A 170 12.94 -8.04 -6.31
C GLY A 170 12.72 -6.52 -6.35
N PRO A 171 13.75 -5.72 -6.68
CA PRO A 171 13.64 -4.25 -6.72
C PRO A 171 12.50 -3.73 -7.62
N GLU A 172 12.11 -4.52 -8.62
CA GLU A 172 10.99 -4.22 -9.53
C GLU A 172 9.61 -4.28 -8.86
N ARG A 173 9.52 -4.82 -7.65
CA ARG A 173 8.28 -4.86 -6.85
C ARG A 173 8.30 -3.92 -5.65
N VAL A 174 9.36 -3.13 -5.51
CA VAL A 174 9.49 -2.19 -4.39
C VAL A 174 9.21 -0.77 -4.87
N ILE A 175 8.40 -0.02 -4.12
CA ILE A 175 7.96 1.33 -4.42
C ILE A 175 8.43 2.27 -3.31
N PHE A 176 8.96 3.43 -3.67
CA PHE A 176 9.33 4.43 -2.69
C PHE A 176 8.10 5.02 -1.99
N GLY A 177 8.12 5.02 -0.68
CA GLY A 177 7.16 5.69 0.19
C GLY A 177 7.86 6.27 1.42
N SER A 178 7.30 7.32 2.01
CA SER A 178 7.80 7.95 3.24
C SER A 178 6.85 7.84 4.41
N ASP A 179 5.56 7.70 4.16
CA ASP A 179 4.51 7.80 5.18
C ASP A 179 4.50 9.17 5.89
N TYR A 180 4.77 10.25 5.12
CA TYR A 180 4.67 11.60 5.66
C TYR A 180 3.30 11.86 6.29
N PRO A 181 3.21 12.43 7.51
CA PRO A 181 4.25 13.18 8.22
C PRO A 181 5.13 12.36 9.20
N TRP A 182 4.99 11.05 9.27
CA TRP A 182 5.75 10.21 10.22
C TRP A 182 7.24 10.13 9.88
N GLU A 183 7.57 10.11 8.59
CA GLU A 183 8.94 10.24 8.11
C GLU A 183 9.03 11.29 7.00
N MET A 184 10.07 12.13 7.05
CA MET A 184 10.33 13.15 6.05
C MET A 184 10.78 12.50 4.73
N PRO A 185 10.17 12.84 3.57
CA PRO A 185 10.50 12.23 2.28
C PRO A 185 11.97 12.31 1.90
N GLY A 186 12.63 13.44 2.21
CA GLY A 186 14.07 13.62 1.97
C GLY A 186 14.92 12.60 2.73
N ARG A 187 14.63 12.40 4.02
CA ARG A 187 15.32 11.40 4.86
C ARG A 187 15.07 9.98 4.35
N ALA A 188 13.82 9.63 4.07
CA ALA A 188 13.50 8.32 3.51
C ALA A 188 14.26 8.04 2.21
N ALA A 189 14.36 9.05 1.33
CA ALA A 189 15.11 8.93 0.08
C ALA A 189 16.61 8.77 0.29
N GLU A 190 17.22 9.49 1.25
CA GLU A 190 18.64 9.33 1.60
C GLU A 190 18.95 7.91 2.07
N ILE A 191 18.08 7.33 2.90
CA ILE A 191 18.26 5.96 3.39
C ILE A 191 18.29 4.95 2.24
N ILE A 192 17.37 5.05 1.27
CA ILE A 192 17.37 4.16 0.10
C ILE A 192 18.66 4.33 -0.73
N ARG A 193 19.13 5.56 -0.96
CA ARG A 193 20.39 5.82 -1.67
C ARG A 193 21.61 5.24 -0.96
N ASP A 194 21.61 5.30 0.37
CA ASP A 194 22.69 4.79 1.21
C ASP A 194 22.75 3.24 1.26
N LEU A 195 21.76 2.52 0.71
CA LEU A 195 21.79 1.06 0.61
C LEU A 195 22.81 0.54 -0.40
N GLY A 196 23.37 1.41 -1.26
CA GLY A 196 24.32 1.01 -2.30
C GLY A 196 23.70 0.10 -3.35
N LEU A 197 22.47 0.37 -3.74
CA LEU A 197 21.78 -0.24 -4.87
C LEU A 197 22.37 0.27 -6.18
N SER A 198 22.19 -0.49 -7.27
CA SER A 198 22.53 0.02 -8.60
C SER A 198 21.60 1.16 -9.00
N ARG A 199 22.05 2.02 -9.93
CA ARG A 199 21.22 3.10 -10.45
C ARG A 199 19.90 2.62 -11.05
N ALA A 200 19.90 1.45 -11.68
CA ALA A 200 18.70 0.85 -12.26
C ALA A 200 17.68 0.45 -11.18
N GLU A 201 18.14 -0.11 -10.06
CA GLU A 201 17.32 -0.48 -8.91
C GLU A 201 16.77 0.76 -8.19
N GLU A 202 17.60 1.79 -7.99
CA GLU A 202 17.14 3.06 -7.44
C GLU A 202 16.04 3.68 -8.30
N ASP A 203 16.25 3.77 -9.62
CA ASP A 203 15.26 4.32 -10.55
C ASP A 203 13.95 3.50 -10.54
N ALA A 204 14.06 2.17 -10.42
CA ALA A 204 12.90 1.30 -10.28
C ALA A 204 12.09 1.66 -9.02
N ILE A 205 12.75 1.70 -7.87
CA ILE A 205 12.12 1.96 -6.57
C ILE A 205 11.55 3.38 -6.50
N PHE A 206 12.32 4.40 -6.94
CA PHE A 206 11.90 5.79 -6.76
C PHE A 206 10.76 6.23 -7.67
N PHE A 207 10.65 5.67 -8.88
CA PHE A 207 9.61 6.15 -9.80
C PHE A 207 9.08 5.13 -10.83
N LYS A 208 9.90 4.22 -11.41
CA LYS A 208 9.46 3.38 -12.53
C LYS A 208 8.35 2.42 -12.14
N ASN A 209 8.52 1.71 -11.02
CA ASN A 209 7.55 0.73 -10.55
C ASN A 209 6.19 1.39 -10.23
N ALA A 210 6.22 2.57 -9.58
CA ALA A 210 5.00 3.31 -9.30
C ALA A 210 4.34 3.84 -10.57
N ALA A 211 5.11 4.35 -11.53
CA ALA A 211 4.60 4.83 -12.80
C ALA A 211 3.93 3.70 -13.60
N GLU A 212 4.58 2.53 -13.70
CA GLU A 212 4.03 1.36 -14.36
C GLU A 212 2.74 0.89 -13.69
N LEU A 213 2.74 0.78 -12.36
CA LEU A 213 1.56 0.36 -11.59
C LEU A 213 0.38 1.31 -11.77
N LEU A 214 0.66 2.63 -11.88
CA LEU A 214 -0.34 3.67 -12.12
C LEU A 214 -0.76 3.80 -13.59
N GLY A 215 -0.07 3.10 -14.51
CA GLY A 215 -0.29 3.25 -15.94
C GLY A 215 0.13 4.62 -16.47
N GLN A 216 1.13 5.26 -15.86
CA GLN A 216 1.66 6.56 -16.26
C GLN A 216 2.87 6.38 -17.21
N PRO A 217 3.06 7.24 -18.22
CA PRO A 217 4.26 7.20 -19.03
C PRO A 217 5.51 7.50 -18.20
N LEU A 218 6.63 6.82 -18.51
CA LEU A 218 7.95 7.04 -17.90
C LEU A 218 8.63 8.27 -18.50
#